data_98cc648d38ca10a30136f76702dde369
#
_entry.id   98cc648d38ca10a30136f76702dde369
#
_cell.length_a   1.000
_cell.length_b   1.000
_cell.length_c   1.000
_cell.angle_alpha   90.00
_cell.angle_beta   90.00
_cell.angle_gamma   90.00
#
_symmetry.space_group_name_H-M   'P 1'
#
loop_
_entity.id
_entity.type
_entity.pdbx_description
1 polymer ?
#
loop_
_entity_poly.entity_id
_entity_poly.type
_entity_poly.pdbx_seq_one_letter_code
_entity_poly.pdbx_strand_id
1 'polypeptide(L)'
;MSSSISYLTPAQLQAALGVRDLSDPASGPHAIQILVDRAVDALARAWSCEVRWCRGPDVVPVADNYDCLSYAPGAITRETRYTRYVSAGRMLRSHSTAMIPPALRQLAGDRPPAGPGGVLLACPGMVYRRDAIDWQHTGTPHQLDLWRITPAPATDADLDEMIACLLEALAPGLPYRHQPRVHPYTERGRQVDVRHDGRWVEVWECGLAHPGVLAAAGLPGYGGLALGMGLDRMLMLAKGIPDIRLLRSADPRIASQMLDLGAYRPVSSMPPVTRDLSVAVDADEDEETIGDRVREALGSDASCVEEVRVLSATPCDRLPAAAACRLGARPGQKNLLVRVVLRDLEETLTSAAANALRDRIYAAVHQGAEHQWAGRR
;
A
#
# COMPACT_ATOMS: atom_id res chain seq x y z
N MET A 1 7.41 -25.73 -7.56
CA MET A 1 7.40 -26.22 -6.15
C MET A 1 6.35 -25.40 -5.42
N SER A 2 5.37 -26.02 -4.77
CA SER A 2 4.36 -25.29 -3.99
C SER A 2 5.07 -24.71 -2.77
N SER A 3 5.30 -23.39 -2.74
CA SER A 3 5.79 -22.73 -1.55
C SER A 3 4.76 -22.93 -0.43
N SER A 4 5.19 -23.49 0.70
CA SER A 4 4.32 -23.64 1.86
C SER A 4 3.82 -22.27 2.30
N ILE A 5 2.50 -22.11 2.46
CA ILE A 5 1.92 -20.86 2.96
C ILE A 5 2.47 -20.60 4.38
N SER A 6 3.10 -19.45 4.58
CA SER A 6 3.52 -18.98 5.90
C SER A 6 2.42 -18.13 6.52
N TYR A 7 2.06 -18.43 7.76
CA TYR A 7 1.06 -17.68 8.53
C TYR A 7 1.74 -16.74 9.51
N LEU A 8 1.07 -15.60 9.78
CA LEU A 8 1.51 -14.68 10.84
C LEU A 8 1.47 -15.35 12.20
N THR A 9 2.49 -15.11 13.00
CA THR A 9 2.45 -15.47 14.43
C THR A 9 1.45 -14.58 15.19
N PRO A 10 0.93 -14.99 16.37
CA PRO A 10 0.08 -14.13 17.18
C PRO A 10 0.68 -12.76 17.50
N ALA A 11 1.99 -12.70 17.76
CA ALA A 11 2.70 -11.44 18.02
C ALA A 11 2.74 -10.53 16.78
N GLN A 12 3.04 -11.07 15.61
CA GLN A 12 3.01 -10.31 14.34
C GLN A 12 1.62 -9.80 14.01
N LEU A 13 0.58 -10.63 14.21
CA LEU A 13 -0.80 -10.20 14.01
C LEU A 13 -1.19 -9.09 14.97
N GLN A 14 -0.86 -9.22 16.26
CA GLN A 14 -1.13 -8.20 17.27
C GLN A 14 -0.41 -6.88 16.94
N ALA A 15 0.84 -6.94 16.54
CA ALA A 15 1.60 -5.76 16.13
C ALA A 15 0.96 -5.07 14.91
N ALA A 16 0.53 -5.84 13.90
CA ALA A 16 -0.14 -5.28 12.72
C ALA A 16 -1.46 -4.60 13.08
N LEU A 17 -2.30 -5.24 13.90
CA LEU A 17 -3.60 -4.71 14.33
C LEU A 17 -3.47 -3.55 15.35
N GLY A 18 -2.32 -3.37 15.98
CA GLY A 18 -2.02 -2.26 16.89
C GLY A 18 -1.67 -0.94 16.16
N VAL A 19 -1.48 -0.97 14.85
CA VAL A 19 -1.18 0.25 14.08
C VAL A 19 -2.45 1.08 13.93
N ARG A 20 -2.35 2.39 14.26
CA ARG A 20 -3.48 3.34 14.13
C ARG A 20 -3.91 3.48 12.67
N ASP A 21 -5.20 3.31 12.38
CA ASP A 21 -5.78 3.64 11.08
C ASP A 21 -6.07 5.15 11.02
N LEU A 22 -5.31 5.89 10.21
CA LEU A 22 -5.46 7.34 10.05
C LEU A 22 -6.71 7.73 9.26
N SER A 23 -7.32 6.79 8.53
CA SER A 23 -8.56 7.01 7.80
C SER A 23 -9.81 6.82 8.68
N ASP A 24 -9.65 6.29 9.91
CA ASP A 24 -10.76 6.06 10.83
C ASP A 24 -10.90 7.21 11.84
N PRO A 25 -12.02 7.98 11.79
CA PRO A 25 -12.28 9.04 12.78
C PRO A 25 -12.31 8.56 14.23
N ALA A 26 -12.68 7.30 14.49
CA ALA A 26 -12.66 6.73 15.82
C ALA A 26 -11.24 6.60 16.40
N SER A 27 -10.23 6.52 15.52
CA SER A 27 -8.81 6.50 15.89
C SER A 27 -8.23 7.91 16.14
N GLY A 28 -9.03 8.96 16.04
CA GLY A 28 -8.67 10.37 16.20
C GLY A 28 -8.50 11.11 14.86
N PRO A 29 -8.47 12.47 14.89
CA PRO A 29 -8.49 13.28 13.67
C PRO A 29 -7.20 13.16 12.85
N HIS A 30 -7.35 13.17 11.51
CA HIS A 30 -6.24 13.21 10.56
C HIS A 30 -6.67 13.77 9.21
N ALA A 31 -5.76 14.45 8.50
CA ALA A 31 -6.04 15.06 7.18
C ALA A 31 -6.45 14.04 6.09
N ILE A 32 -6.07 12.76 6.21
CA ILE A 32 -6.56 11.69 5.34
C ILE A 32 -8.10 11.63 5.32
N GLN A 33 -8.75 11.85 6.47
CA GLN A 33 -10.21 11.83 6.58
C GLN A 33 -10.84 12.95 5.76
N ILE A 34 -10.21 14.14 5.73
CA ILE A 34 -10.65 15.27 4.93
C ILE A 34 -10.59 14.96 3.43
N LEU A 35 -9.55 14.24 2.98
CA LEU A 35 -9.46 13.77 1.58
C LEU A 35 -10.56 12.78 1.25
N VAL A 36 -10.82 11.84 2.15
CA VAL A 36 -11.91 10.86 2.01
C VAL A 36 -13.25 11.58 1.86
N ASP A 37 -13.56 12.50 2.77
CA ASP A 37 -14.81 13.25 2.75
C ASP A 37 -14.95 14.09 1.46
N ARG A 38 -13.87 14.77 1.04
CA ARG A 38 -13.88 15.54 -0.22
C ARG A 38 -14.15 14.69 -1.44
N ALA A 39 -13.53 13.51 -1.54
CA ALA A 39 -13.73 12.59 -2.66
C ALA A 39 -15.17 12.08 -2.70
N VAL A 40 -15.68 11.61 -1.56
CA VAL A 40 -17.04 11.07 -1.43
C VAL A 40 -18.08 12.14 -1.71
N ASP A 41 -17.95 13.30 -1.11
CA ASP A 41 -18.87 14.43 -1.28
C ASP A 41 -18.92 14.95 -2.72
N ALA A 42 -17.76 15.00 -3.40
CA ALA A 42 -17.71 15.42 -4.79
C ALA A 42 -18.53 14.50 -5.68
N LEU A 43 -18.30 13.18 -5.58
CA LEU A 43 -19.03 12.19 -6.37
C LEU A 43 -20.51 12.09 -5.97
N ALA A 44 -20.81 12.14 -4.67
CA ALA A 44 -22.19 12.08 -4.20
C ALA A 44 -23.02 13.25 -4.73
N ARG A 45 -22.44 14.46 -4.78
CA ARG A 45 -23.08 15.63 -5.37
C ARG A 45 -23.24 15.53 -6.88
N ALA A 46 -22.15 15.13 -7.59
CA ALA A 46 -22.18 15.01 -9.04
C ALA A 46 -23.28 14.03 -9.53
N TRP A 47 -23.44 12.92 -8.82
CA TRP A 47 -24.39 11.88 -9.20
C TRP A 47 -25.73 11.93 -8.45
N SER A 48 -25.87 12.84 -7.48
CA SER A 48 -27.05 12.90 -6.60
C SER A 48 -27.42 11.52 -6.03
N CYS A 49 -26.40 10.78 -5.57
CA CYS A 49 -26.55 9.39 -5.14
C CYS A 49 -26.50 9.23 -3.62
N GLU A 50 -27.07 8.13 -3.12
CA GLU A 50 -26.91 7.69 -1.74
C GLU A 50 -25.47 7.23 -1.50
N VAL A 51 -24.86 7.58 -0.36
CA VAL A 51 -23.55 7.10 0.07
C VAL A 51 -23.74 6.02 1.12
N ARG A 52 -23.08 4.87 0.93
CA ARG A 52 -22.96 3.83 1.95
C ARG A 52 -21.52 3.67 2.36
N TRP A 53 -21.25 4.01 3.61
CA TRP A 53 -19.94 3.85 4.21
C TRP A 53 -19.70 2.40 4.61
N CYS A 54 -18.63 1.80 4.10
CA CYS A 54 -18.26 0.41 4.31
C CYS A 54 -16.92 0.36 5.07
N ARG A 55 -16.98 0.17 6.37
CA ARG A 55 -15.80 -0.09 7.19
C ARG A 55 -15.83 -1.54 7.63
N GLY A 56 -14.87 -2.31 7.14
CA GLY A 56 -14.76 -3.75 7.43
C GLY A 56 -13.62 -4.08 8.38
N PRO A 57 -13.54 -5.32 8.85
CA PRO A 57 -12.45 -5.78 9.69
C PRO A 57 -11.13 -5.84 8.92
N ASP A 58 -10.00 -5.73 9.64
CA ASP A 58 -8.66 -5.86 9.05
C ASP A 58 -8.36 -7.29 8.62
N VAL A 59 -8.88 -8.28 9.35
CA VAL A 59 -8.77 -9.70 9.02
C VAL A 59 -9.99 -10.13 8.22
N VAL A 60 -9.80 -10.38 6.93
CA VAL A 60 -10.84 -10.72 5.96
C VAL A 60 -10.76 -12.17 5.49
N PRO A 61 -11.85 -12.74 4.96
CA PRO A 61 -11.77 -13.97 4.19
C PRO A 61 -10.87 -13.81 2.97
N VAL A 62 -10.05 -14.83 2.68
CA VAL A 62 -9.24 -14.87 1.44
C VAL A 62 -10.14 -14.75 0.21
N ALA A 63 -11.34 -15.34 0.25
CA ALA A 63 -12.32 -15.26 -0.81
C ALA A 63 -12.74 -13.81 -1.11
N ASP A 64 -13.01 -12.99 -0.10
CA ASP A 64 -13.40 -11.59 -0.30
C ASP A 64 -12.24 -10.72 -0.80
N ASN A 65 -10.99 -11.07 -0.41
CA ASN A 65 -9.82 -10.34 -0.89
C ASN A 65 -9.45 -10.70 -2.34
N TYR A 66 -9.77 -11.91 -2.81
CA TYR A 66 -9.31 -12.41 -4.11
C TYR A 66 -10.41 -13.07 -4.96
N ASP A 67 -11.04 -14.14 -4.47
CA ASP A 67 -11.89 -14.99 -5.32
C ASP A 67 -13.13 -14.25 -5.82
N CYS A 68 -13.81 -13.51 -4.93
CA CYS A 68 -14.97 -12.70 -5.27
C CYS A 68 -14.64 -11.50 -6.18
N LEU A 69 -13.37 -11.15 -6.29
CA LEU A 69 -12.84 -10.11 -7.18
C LEU A 69 -12.20 -10.71 -8.45
N SER A 70 -12.46 -11.98 -8.73
CA SER A 70 -11.99 -12.69 -9.94
C SER A 70 -10.46 -12.81 -10.07
N TYR A 71 -9.70 -12.70 -8.99
CA TYR A 71 -8.27 -13.00 -9.02
C TYR A 71 -8.04 -14.50 -9.26
N ALA A 72 -7.23 -14.83 -10.24
CA ALA A 72 -6.88 -16.21 -10.54
C ALA A 72 -6.23 -16.91 -9.33
N PRO A 73 -6.47 -18.22 -9.11
CA PRO A 73 -5.85 -18.97 -8.01
C PRO A 73 -4.31 -18.89 -7.99
N GLY A 74 -3.68 -18.79 -9.16
CA GLY A 74 -2.22 -18.68 -9.33
C GLY A 74 -1.71 -17.24 -9.47
N ALA A 75 -2.52 -16.21 -9.14
CA ALA A 75 -2.07 -14.83 -9.21
C ALA A 75 -0.90 -14.57 -8.24
N ILE A 76 0.12 -13.89 -8.72
CA ILE A 76 1.34 -13.53 -7.95
C ILE A 76 1.01 -12.82 -6.64
N THR A 77 0.00 -11.94 -6.65
CA THR A 77 -0.48 -11.20 -5.48
C THR A 77 -0.96 -12.11 -4.33
N ARG A 78 -1.30 -13.38 -4.63
CA ARG A 78 -1.72 -14.38 -3.63
C ARG A 78 -0.55 -15.12 -2.98
N GLU A 79 0.66 -14.95 -3.47
CA GLU A 79 1.83 -15.58 -2.87
C GLU A 79 2.10 -15.02 -1.47
N THR A 80 2.64 -15.88 -0.61
CA THR A 80 2.94 -15.51 0.79
C THR A 80 3.88 -14.31 0.91
N ARG A 81 4.74 -14.09 -0.09
CA ARG A 81 5.64 -12.93 -0.11
C ARG A 81 4.92 -11.58 -0.27
N TYR A 82 3.66 -11.56 -0.76
CA TYR A 82 2.85 -10.35 -0.89
C TYR A 82 1.65 -10.34 0.05
N THR A 83 1.19 -11.49 0.48
CA THR A 83 -0.02 -11.66 1.28
C THR A 83 0.32 -12.07 2.71
N ARG A 84 -0.27 -11.39 3.68
CA ARG A 84 -0.13 -11.69 5.11
C ARG A 84 -1.26 -12.61 5.57
N TYR A 85 -1.06 -13.92 5.41
CA TYR A 85 -2.04 -14.93 5.83
C TYR A 85 -2.10 -15.09 7.35
N VAL A 86 -3.31 -15.13 7.91
CA VAL A 86 -3.58 -15.42 9.34
C VAL A 86 -3.91 -16.89 9.52
N SER A 87 -4.64 -17.48 8.59
CA SER A 87 -4.99 -18.91 8.54
C SER A 87 -5.26 -19.33 7.09
N ALA A 88 -5.59 -20.61 6.85
CA ALA A 88 -5.90 -21.11 5.51
C ALA A 88 -7.02 -20.36 4.79
N GLY A 89 -7.99 -19.78 5.52
CA GLY A 89 -9.12 -19.05 4.95
C GLY A 89 -9.15 -17.57 5.27
N ARG A 90 -8.16 -17.03 6.01
CA ARG A 90 -8.15 -15.64 6.46
C ARG A 90 -6.78 -14.99 6.29
N MET A 91 -6.81 -13.68 6.00
CA MET A 91 -5.62 -12.85 5.81
C MET A 91 -5.86 -11.42 6.31
N LEU A 92 -4.81 -10.68 6.55
CA LEU A 92 -4.92 -9.22 6.63
C LEU A 92 -5.23 -8.68 5.22
N ARG A 93 -6.22 -7.78 5.11
CA ARG A 93 -6.62 -7.23 3.79
C ARG A 93 -5.44 -6.54 3.10
N SER A 94 -5.16 -6.91 1.85
CA SER A 94 -4.06 -6.34 1.08
C SER A 94 -4.47 -5.11 0.26
N HIS A 95 -5.76 -4.86 0.14
CA HIS A 95 -6.39 -3.70 -0.49
C HIS A 95 -7.78 -3.45 0.10
N SER A 96 -8.25 -2.21 0.04
CA SER A 96 -9.57 -1.82 0.55
C SER A 96 -10.71 -2.44 -0.27
N THR A 97 -10.45 -2.84 -1.51
CA THR A 97 -11.41 -3.56 -2.37
C THR A 97 -11.92 -4.86 -1.74
N ALA A 98 -11.17 -5.45 -0.78
CA ALA A 98 -11.64 -6.61 0.00
C ALA A 98 -12.94 -6.36 0.77
N MET A 99 -13.31 -5.09 1.00
CA MET A 99 -14.58 -4.71 1.64
C MET A 99 -15.75 -4.64 0.65
N ILE A 100 -15.48 -4.61 -0.64
CA ILE A 100 -16.50 -4.49 -1.69
C ILE A 100 -17.39 -5.73 -1.83
N PRO A 101 -16.88 -6.98 -1.91
CA PRO A 101 -17.75 -8.15 -2.05
C PRO A 101 -18.80 -8.28 -0.94
N PRO A 102 -18.47 -8.14 0.36
CA PRO A 102 -19.50 -8.15 1.40
C PRO A 102 -20.47 -6.96 1.29
N ALA A 103 -20.00 -5.76 0.91
CA ALA A 103 -20.85 -4.59 0.73
C ALA A 103 -21.83 -4.77 -0.45
N LEU A 104 -21.40 -5.37 -1.56
CA LEU A 104 -22.28 -5.70 -2.68
C LEU A 104 -23.34 -6.75 -2.30
N ARG A 105 -22.96 -7.80 -1.57
CA ARG A 105 -23.94 -8.81 -1.07
C ARG A 105 -24.97 -8.19 -0.14
N GLN A 106 -24.53 -7.29 0.75
CA GLN A 106 -25.44 -6.55 1.61
C GLN A 106 -26.39 -5.66 0.78
N LEU A 107 -25.85 -4.91 -0.18
CA LEU A 107 -26.65 -4.07 -1.09
C LEU A 107 -27.71 -4.88 -1.84
N ALA A 108 -27.35 -6.07 -2.33
CA ALA A 108 -28.26 -6.99 -3.01
C ALA A 108 -29.38 -7.51 -2.08
N GLY A 109 -29.05 -7.79 -0.81
CA GLY A 109 -30.00 -8.31 0.18
C GLY A 109 -30.93 -7.24 0.77
N ASP A 110 -30.45 -6.01 0.94
CA ASP A 110 -31.24 -4.93 1.54
C ASP A 110 -32.24 -4.34 0.51
N ARG A 111 -31.75 -3.44 -0.31
CA ARG A 111 -32.53 -2.78 -1.37
C ARG A 111 -31.56 -2.29 -2.45
N PRO A 112 -31.47 -3.00 -3.57
CA PRO A 112 -30.66 -2.57 -4.70
C PRO A 112 -31.10 -1.18 -5.19
N PRO A 113 -30.16 -0.35 -5.69
CA PRO A 113 -30.49 0.99 -6.17
C PRO A 113 -31.47 0.93 -7.34
N ALA A 114 -32.55 1.72 -7.28
CA ALA A 114 -33.56 1.79 -8.32
C ALA A 114 -33.48 3.08 -9.16
N GLY A 115 -32.86 4.13 -8.63
CA GLY A 115 -32.70 5.42 -9.29
C GLY A 115 -31.43 5.52 -10.14
N PRO A 116 -31.39 6.46 -11.12
CA PRO A 116 -30.25 6.64 -12.02
C PRO A 116 -28.97 7.12 -11.30
N GLY A 117 -29.08 7.77 -10.16
CA GLY A 117 -27.95 8.17 -9.34
C GLY A 117 -27.17 6.98 -8.79
N GLY A 118 -27.90 5.90 -8.49
CA GLY A 118 -27.32 4.70 -7.92
C GLY A 118 -26.96 4.83 -6.44
N VAL A 119 -26.02 3.99 -6.00
CA VAL A 119 -25.42 4.01 -4.66
C VAL A 119 -23.93 4.08 -4.80
N LEU A 120 -23.27 4.96 -4.04
CA LEU A 120 -21.83 5.04 -3.90
C LEU A 120 -21.39 4.28 -2.63
N LEU A 121 -20.71 3.17 -2.81
CA LEU A 121 -20.03 2.46 -1.73
C LEU A 121 -18.70 3.15 -1.47
N ALA A 122 -18.47 3.64 -0.26
CA ALA A 122 -17.23 4.29 0.17
C ALA A 122 -16.52 3.42 1.20
N CYS A 123 -15.38 2.83 0.83
CA CYS A 123 -14.64 1.87 1.63
C CYS A 123 -13.22 2.39 1.96
N PRO A 124 -13.08 3.35 2.90
CA PRO A 124 -11.77 3.77 3.39
C PRO A 124 -11.21 2.77 4.40
N GLY A 125 -9.90 2.60 4.42
CA GLY A 125 -9.26 1.79 5.44
C GLY A 125 -7.77 1.60 5.23
N MET A 126 -7.08 1.26 6.31
CA MET A 126 -5.69 0.82 6.28
C MET A 126 -5.61 -0.58 5.67
N VAL A 127 -4.57 -0.84 4.89
CA VAL A 127 -4.30 -2.15 4.28
C VAL A 127 -2.90 -2.62 4.66
N TYR A 128 -2.62 -3.90 4.47
CA TYR A 128 -1.41 -4.55 4.97
C TYR A 128 -0.67 -5.18 3.80
N ARG A 129 0.45 -4.58 3.42
CA ARG A 129 1.26 -5.04 2.30
C ARG A 129 2.68 -5.36 2.74
N ARG A 130 3.33 -6.24 2.05
CA ARG A 130 4.78 -6.32 1.98
C ARG A 130 5.21 -5.39 0.87
N ASP A 131 5.95 -4.35 1.21
CA ASP A 131 6.28 -3.27 0.28
C ASP A 131 7.72 -2.81 0.49
N ALA A 132 8.33 -2.23 -0.54
CA ALA A 132 9.63 -1.60 -0.45
C ALA A 132 9.68 -0.54 0.65
N ILE A 133 10.87 -0.15 1.07
CA ILE A 133 11.08 0.98 1.98
C ILE A 133 11.69 2.12 1.19
N ASP A 134 10.87 3.16 0.96
CA ASP A 134 11.33 4.42 0.38
C ASP A 134 10.44 5.58 0.90
N TRP A 135 10.64 6.76 0.37
CA TRP A 135 9.96 7.97 0.81
C TRP A 135 8.43 7.95 0.58
N GLN A 136 7.90 7.05 -0.26
CA GLN A 136 6.48 6.98 -0.64
C GLN A 136 5.78 5.66 -0.32
N HIS A 137 6.50 4.64 0.18
CA HIS A 137 5.95 3.32 0.47
C HIS A 137 6.00 2.96 1.96
N THR A 138 4.96 2.30 2.42
CA THR A 138 4.82 1.80 3.79
C THR A 138 4.14 0.44 3.81
N GLY A 139 4.41 -0.39 4.81
CA GLY A 139 3.74 -1.69 4.98
C GLY A 139 2.27 -1.61 5.40
N THR A 140 1.78 -0.43 5.81
CA THR A 140 0.40 -0.19 6.26
C THR A 140 -0.19 1.07 5.62
N PRO A 141 -0.31 1.11 4.27
CA PRO A 141 -0.87 2.27 3.58
C PRO A 141 -2.38 2.36 3.79
N HIS A 142 -2.94 3.56 3.58
CA HIS A 142 -4.38 3.81 3.58
C HIS A 142 -4.88 3.87 2.16
N GLN A 143 -6.03 3.24 1.94
CA GLN A 143 -6.71 3.23 0.65
C GLN A 143 -8.17 3.66 0.80
N LEU A 144 -8.73 4.14 -0.29
CA LEU A 144 -10.14 4.40 -0.46
C LEU A 144 -10.61 3.69 -1.73
N ASP A 145 -11.53 2.73 -1.58
CA ASP A 145 -12.30 2.21 -2.72
C ASP A 145 -13.62 2.94 -2.81
N LEU A 146 -13.98 3.37 -4.02
CA LEU A 146 -15.24 4.02 -4.36
C LEU A 146 -15.89 3.24 -5.49
N TRP A 147 -17.05 2.61 -5.19
CA TRP A 147 -17.81 1.88 -6.19
C TRP A 147 -19.21 2.50 -6.34
N ARG A 148 -19.52 3.02 -7.53
CA ARG A 148 -20.88 3.44 -7.88
C ARG A 148 -21.61 2.25 -8.48
N ILE A 149 -22.77 1.90 -7.95
CA ILE A 149 -23.62 0.81 -8.46
C ILE A 149 -24.93 1.40 -8.98
N THR A 150 -25.27 1.10 -10.22
CA THR A 150 -26.44 1.64 -10.93
C THR A 150 -27.29 0.52 -11.57
N PRO A 151 -28.61 0.72 -11.74
CA PRO A 151 -29.47 -0.27 -12.42
C PRO A 151 -29.20 -0.38 -13.93
N ALA A 152 -28.47 0.57 -14.51
CA ALA A 152 -28.08 0.56 -15.91
C ALA A 152 -26.56 0.32 -16.04
N PRO A 153 -26.07 -0.22 -17.18
CA PRO A 153 -24.66 -0.32 -17.46
C PRO A 153 -23.96 1.04 -17.42
N ALA A 154 -22.81 1.10 -16.77
CA ALA A 154 -21.94 2.27 -16.80
C ALA A 154 -21.16 2.35 -18.13
N THR A 155 -20.78 3.55 -18.53
CA THR A 155 -20.12 3.86 -19.80
C THR A 155 -18.74 4.48 -19.59
N ASP A 156 -17.96 4.61 -20.67
CA ASP A 156 -16.69 5.36 -20.64
C ASP A 156 -16.90 6.83 -20.27
N ALA A 157 -18.05 7.42 -20.67
CA ALA A 157 -18.37 8.80 -20.31
C ALA A 157 -18.59 8.98 -18.79
N ASP A 158 -19.24 8.00 -18.14
CA ASP A 158 -19.38 8.00 -16.68
C ASP A 158 -18.01 7.87 -15.99
N LEU A 159 -17.10 7.07 -16.57
CA LEU A 159 -15.74 6.93 -16.06
C LEU A 159 -14.92 8.22 -16.23
N ASP A 160 -15.04 8.90 -17.36
CA ASP A 160 -14.43 10.20 -17.62
C ASP A 160 -14.96 11.27 -16.66
N GLU A 161 -16.27 11.30 -16.40
CA GLU A 161 -16.89 12.20 -15.42
C GLU A 161 -16.36 11.95 -14.01
N MET A 162 -16.23 10.69 -13.58
CA MET A 162 -15.65 10.34 -12.28
C MET A 162 -14.23 10.84 -12.13
N ILE A 163 -13.38 10.63 -13.16
CA ILE A 163 -11.99 11.08 -13.15
C ILE A 163 -11.92 12.59 -13.04
N ALA A 164 -12.69 13.31 -13.87
CA ALA A 164 -12.70 14.78 -13.88
C ALA A 164 -13.17 15.37 -12.54
N CYS A 165 -14.24 14.81 -11.98
CA CYS A 165 -14.81 15.24 -10.69
C CYS A 165 -13.79 15.07 -9.53
N LEU A 166 -13.10 13.92 -9.48
CA LEU A 166 -12.11 13.67 -8.44
C LEU A 166 -10.83 14.52 -8.61
N LEU A 167 -10.39 14.75 -9.85
CA LEU A 167 -9.25 15.65 -10.11
C LEU A 167 -9.55 17.06 -9.65
N GLU A 168 -10.73 17.59 -9.95
CA GLU A 168 -11.14 18.92 -9.49
C GLU A 168 -11.20 18.99 -7.96
N ALA A 169 -11.69 17.94 -7.31
CA ALA A 169 -11.85 17.92 -5.85
C ALA A 169 -10.54 17.75 -5.07
N LEU A 170 -9.59 16.97 -5.60
CA LEU A 170 -8.41 16.50 -4.86
C LEU A 170 -7.08 17.03 -5.40
N ALA A 171 -7.00 17.36 -6.69
CA ALA A 171 -5.78 17.80 -7.36
C ALA A 171 -6.09 18.93 -8.38
N PRO A 172 -6.80 20.02 -7.98
CA PRO A 172 -7.26 21.04 -8.89
C PRO A 172 -6.09 21.69 -9.65
N GLY A 173 -6.25 21.84 -10.96
CA GLY A 173 -5.26 22.50 -11.83
C GLY A 173 -4.00 21.69 -12.13
N LEU A 174 -3.81 20.51 -11.56
CA LEU A 174 -2.66 19.66 -11.90
C LEU A 174 -2.87 19.00 -13.27
N PRO A 175 -1.86 19.03 -14.17
CA PRO A 175 -1.91 18.25 -15.40
C PRO A 175 -2.02 16.77 -15.08
N TYR A 176 -2.89 16.07 -15.80
CA TYR A 176 -3.08 14.64 -15.64
C TYR A 176 -3.01 13.89 -16.96
N ARG A 177 -2.82 12.61 -16.86
CA ARG A 177 -2.97 11.63 -17.96
C ARG A 177 -3.56 10.35 -17.41
N HIS A 178 -4.15 9.54 -18.26
CA HIS A 178 -4.52 8.17 -17.92
C HIS A 178 -3.93 7.20 -18.95
N GLN A 179 -3.70 5.98 -18.52
CA GLN A 179 -3.20 4.89 -19.34
C GLN A 179 -3.98 3.60 -19.03
N PRO A 180 -4.10 2.68 -19.99
CA PRO A 180 -4.80 1.41 -19.76
C PRO A 180 -4.22 0.66 -18.58
N ARG A 181 -5.10 0.09 -17.74
CA ARG A 181 -4.75 -0.75 -16.60
C ARG A 181 -5.72 -1.93 -16.54
N VAL A 182 -5.22 -3.11 -16.19
CA VAL A 182 -6.03 -4.33 -16.13
C VAL A 182 -6.14 -4.81 -14.69
N HIS A 183 -7.39 -4.91 -14.20
CA HIS A 183 -7.72 -5.60 -12.96
C HIS A 183 -8.79 -6.64 -13.24
N PRO A 184 -8.77 -7.79 -12.54
CA PRO A 184 -9.72 -8.87 -12.82
C PRO A 184 -11.17 -8.51 -12.48
N TYR A 185 -11.39 -7.47 -11.66
CA TYR A 185 -12.69 -7.00 -11.21
C TYR A 185 -13.19 -5.75 -11.96
N THR A 186 -12.46 -5.28 -12.98
CA THR A 186 -12.85 -4.14 -13.80
C THR A 186 -12.72 -4.43 -15.30
N GLU A 187 -13.53 -3.73 -16.10
CA GLU A 187 -13.36 -3.61 -17.54
C GLU A 187 -12.92 -2.18 -17.87
N ARG A 188 -12.23 -1.99 -18.99
CA ARG A 188 -11.73 -0.68 -19.46
C ARG A 188 -10.96 0.10 -18.39
N GLY A 189 -10.18 -0.62 -17.61
CA GLY A 189 -9.41 -0.06 -16.50
C GLY A 189 -8.42 0.99 -16.95
N ARG A 190 -8.26 2.02 -16.13
CA ARG A 190 -7.36 3.15 -16.32
C ARG A 190 -6.59 3.43 -15.06
N GLN A 191 -5.30 3.66 -15.21
CA GLN A 191 -4.45 4.27 -14.20
C GLN A 191 -4.43 5.78 -14.45
N VAL A 192 -4.63 6.58 -13.43
CA VAL A 192 -4.59 8.04 -13.50
C VAL A 192 -3.34 8.54 -12.79
N ASP A 193 -2.52 9.30 -13.54
CA ASP A 193 -1.32 9.95 -13.04
C ASP A 193 -1.52 11.48 -13.08
N VAL A 194 -1.03 12.18 -12.07
CA VAL A 194 -0.92 13.65 -12.06
C VAL A 194 0.53 14.08 -12.16
N ARG A 195 0.78 15.24 -12.75
CA ARG A 195 2.13 15.81 -12.83
C ARG A 195 2.40 16.69 -11.61
N HIS A 196 3.35 16.29 -10.78
CA HIS A 196 3.79 17.03 -9.61
C HIS A 196 5.32 17.13 -9.60
N ASP A 197 5.87 18.32 -9.38
CA ASP A 197 7.32 18.59 -9.39
C ASP A 197 8.06 18.01 -10.62
N GLY A 198 7.43 18.14 -11.81
CA GLY A 198 7.99 17.66 -13.06
C GLY A 198 7.90 16.14 -13.29
N ARG A 199 7.38 15.36 -12.34
CA ARG A 199 7.22 13.91 -12.40
C ARG A 199 5.77 13.51 -12.56
N TRP A 200 5.52 12.35 -13.18
CA TRP A 200 4.21 11.71 -13.19
C TRP A 200 4.08 10.83 -11.96
N VAL A 201 3.03 11.03 -11.19
CA VAL A 201 2.73 10.29 -9.96
C VAL A 201 1.36 9.65 -10.12
N GLU A 202 1.30 8.33 -9.99
CA GLU A 202 0.06 7.58 -9.93
C GLU A 202 -0.74 7.97 -8.69
N VAL A 203 -2.03 8.27 -8.89
CA VAL A 203 -2.92 8.69 -7.80
C VAL A 203 -4.05 7.72 -7.54
N TRP A 204 -4.63 7.12 -8.58
CA TRP A 204 -5.63 6.05 -8.47
C TRP A 204 -5.73 5.22 -9.74
N GLU A 205 -6.37 4.07 -9.59
CA GLU A 205 -6.78 3.20 -10.67
C GLU A 205 -8.30 3.07 -10.64
N CYS A 206 -8.94 3.01 -11.82
CA CYS A 206 -10.40 2.96 -11.95
C CYS A 206 -10.82 2.18 -13.20
N GLY A 207 -12.11 1.85 -13.30
CA GLY A 207 -12.68 1.18 -14.46
C GLY A 207 -14.17 0.94 -14.30
N LEU A 208 -14.79 0.33 -15.29
CA LEU A 208 -16.15 -0.18 -15.18
C LEU A 208 -16.15 -1.41 -14.29
N ALA A 209 -17.07 -1.52 -13.33
CA ALA A 209 -17.19 -2.70 -12.48
C ALA A 209 -17.51 -3.94 -13.33
N HIS A 210 -16.74 -5.01 -13.16
CA HIS A 210 -16.91 -6.22 -13.98
C HIS A 210 -18.28 -6.87 -13.73
N PRO A 211 -19.10 -7.09 -14.77
CA PRO A 211 -20.47 -7.61 -14.62
C PRO A 211 -20.54 -8.95 -13.87
N GLY A 212 -19.54 -9.81 -14.06
CA GLY A 212 -19.42 -11.09 -13.35
C GLY A 212 -19.26 -10.93 -11.84
N VAL A 213 -18.56 -9.90 -11.37
CA VAL A 213 -18.41 -9.60 -9.93
C VAL A 213 -19.73 -9.14 -9.35
N LEU A 214 -20.45 -8.26 -10.05
CA LEU A 214 -21.78 -7.78 -9.64
C LEU A 214 -22.80 -8.92 -9.60
N ALA A 215 -22.83 -9.74 -10.65
CA ALA A 215 -23.74 -10.89 -10.73
C ALA A 215 -23.48 -11.93 -9.63
N ALA A 216 -22.20 -12.24 -9.35
CA ALA A 216 -21.81 -13.16 -8.28
C ALA A 216 -22.18 -12.63 -6.88
N ALA A 217 -22.27 -11.32 -6.71
CA ALA A 217 -22.73 -10.68 -5.48
C ALA A 217 -24.25 -10.54 -5.36
N GLY A 218 -25.04 -11.03 -6.34
CA GLY A 218 -26.51 -10.96 -6.34
C GLY A 218 -27.10 -9.73 -7.04
N LEU A 219 -26.32 -9.04 -7.88
CA LEU A 219 -26.73 -7.86 -8.65
C LEU A 219 -26.61 -8.10 -10.17
N PRO A 220 -27.27 -9.15 -10.72
CA PRO A 220 -27.24 -9.41 -12.16
C PRO A 220 -27.92 -8.27 -12.94
N GLY A 221 -27.29 -7.81 -14.02
CA GLY A 221 -27.81 -6.73 -14.87
C GLY A 221 -27.53 -5.31 -14.35
N TYR A 222 -26.97 -5.17 -13.15
CA TYR A 222 -26.47 -3.88 -12.67
C TYR A 222 -25.14 -3.53 -13.35
N GLY A 223 -24.89 -2.23 -13.48
CA GLY A 223 -23.61 -1.67 -13.88
C GLY A 223 -22.94 -0.93 -12.72
N GLY A 224 -21.76 -0.43 -12.97
CA GLY A 224 -21.06 0.38 -11.97
C GLY A 224 -19.69 0.87 -12.41
N LEU A 225 -19.17 1.75 -11.59
CA LEU A 225 -17.79 2.24 -11.66
C LEU A 225 -17.03 1.75 -10.42
N ALA A 226 -15.76 1.45 -10.58
CA ALA A 226 -14.86 1.03 -9.52
C ALA A 226 -13.61 1.92 -9.54
N LEU A 227 -13.15 2.35 -8.36
CA LEU A 227 -11.93 3.13 -8.19
C LEU A 227 -11.23 2.72 -6.89
N GLY A 228 -9.90 2.58 -6.95
CA GLY A 228 -9.02 2.39 -5.81
C GLY A 228 -7.95 3.48 -5.75
N MET A 229 -7.91 4.24 -4.64
CA MET A 229 -7.02 5.38 -4.42
C MET A 229 -6.07 5.14 -3.25
N GLY A 230 -4.78 5.47 -3.41
CA GLY A 230 -3.81 5.53 -2.31
C GLY A 230 -3.89 6.87 -1.57
N LEU A 231 -4.45 6.87 -0.36
CA LEU A 231 -4.71 8.10 0.41
C LEU A 231 -3.44 8.76 0.93
N ASP A 232 -2.45 7.96 1.35
CA ASP A 232 -1.16 8.51 1.83
C ASP A 232 -0.49 9.33 0.74
N ARG A 233 -0.39 8.77 -0.48
CA ARG A 233 0.19 9.45 -1.64
C ARG A 233 -0.58 10.70 -2.03
N MET A 234 -1.91 10.64 -2.02
CA MET A 234 -2.74 11.82 -2.27
C MET A 234 -2.50 12.92 -1.23
N LEU A 235 -2.38 12.59 0.06
CA LEU A 235 -2.09 13.58 1.09
C LEU A 235 -0.70 14.18 0.94
N MET A 236 0.29 13.34 0.61
CA MET A 236 1.65 13.82 0.34
C MET A 236 1.67 14.82 -0.82
N LEU A 237 0.96 14.53 -1.92
CA LEU A 237 0.81 15.45 -3.05
C LEU A 237 0.10 16.74 -2.65
N ALA A 238 -1.05 16.64 -1.99
CA ALA A 238 -1.88 17.80 -1.63
C ALA A 238 -1.16 18.78 -0.69
N LYS A 239 -0.29 18.28 0.19
CA LYS A 239 0.41 19.08 1.21
C LYS A 239 1.88 19.35 0.87
N GLY A 240 2.46 18.71 -0.16
CA GLY A 240 3.91 18.77 -0.43
C GLY A 240 4.74 18.07 0.64
N ILE A 241 4.25 16.95 1.19
CA ILE A 241 4.97 16.17 2.20
C ILE A 241 6.05 15.33 1.51
N PRO A 242 7.34 15.46 1.89
CA PRO A 242 8.44 14.82 1.18
C PRO A 242 8.66 13.35 1.56
N ASP A 243 8.08 12.87 2.66
CA ASP A 243 8.33 11.54 3.20
C ASP A 243 7.07 10.99 3.90
N ILE A 244 6.63 9.79 3.51
CA ILE A 244 5.42 9.14 4.02
C ILE A 244 5.45 8.92 5.55
N ARG A 245 6.64 8.78 6.15
CA ARG A 245 6.81 8.60 7.60
C ARG A 245 6.28 9.79 8.40
N LEU A 246 6.30 11.00 7.81
CA LEU A 246 5.79 12.22 8.45
C LEU A 246 4.29 12.16 8.74
N LEU A 247 3.52 11.37 7.98
CA LEU A 247 2.09 11.18 8.20
C LEU A 247 1.77 10.58 9.59
N ARG A 248 2.72 9.86 10.17
CA ARG A 248 2.59 9.18 11.46
C ARG A 248 3.53 9.71 12.54
N SER A 249 4.20 10.84 12.29
CA SER A 249 5.16 11.42 13.24
C SER A 249 4.50 11.74 14.57
N ALA A 250 5.17 11.37 15.65
CA ALA A 250 4.76 11.71 17.02
C ALA A 250 5.20 13.13 17.43
N ASP A 251 6.09 13.79 16.66
CA ASP A 251 6.49 15.19 16.93
C ASP A 251 5.25 16.10 16.85
N PRO A 252 4.88 16.79 17.93
CA PRO A 252 3.69 17.64 17.96
C PRO A 252 3.67 18.73 16.88
N ARG A 253 4.85 19.21 16.46
CA ARG A 253 5.00 20.24 15.42
C ARG A 253 4.68 19.69 14.03
N ILE A 254 4.90 18.40 13.80
CA ILE A 254 4.54 17.69 12.57
C ILE A 254 3.10 17.22 12.66
N ALA A 255 2.74 16.55 13.77
CA ALA A 255 1.41 15.98 13.97
C ALA A 255 0.29 17.03 13.86
N SER A 256 0.50 18.24 14.38
CA SER A 256 -0.47 19.34 14.25
C SER A 256 -0.73 19.75 12.81
N GLN A 257 0.25 19.63 11.93
CA GLN A 257 0.10 19.90 10.51
C GLN A 257 -0.67 18.80 9.76
N MET A 258 -0.84 17.61 10.36
CA MET A 258 -1.61 16.51 9.78
C MET A 258 -3.10 16.57 10.10
N LEU A 259 -3.60 17.71 10.60
CA LEU A 259 -5.00 17.94 10.94
C LEU A 259 -5.78 18.74 9.89
N ASP A 260 -5.10 19.27 8.87
CA ASP A 260 -5.68 20.04 7.77
C ASP A 260 -5.02 19.71 6.43
N LEU A 261 -5.45 20.37 5.35
CA LEU A 261 -4.86 20.26 4.01
C LEU A 261 -3.93 21.43 3.63
N GLY A 262 -3.52 22.27 4.57
CA GLY A 262 -2.53 23.33 4.34
C GLY A 262 -1.17 22.74 3.93
N ALA A 263 -0.38 23.50 3.17
CA ALA A 263 0.95 23.06 2.75
C ALA A 263 1.85 22.71 3.95
N TYR A 264 2.55 21.59 3.85
CA TYR A 264 3.48 21.15 4.88
C TYR A 264 4.68 22.11 4.99
N ARG A 265 5.04 22.46 6.21
CA ARG A 265 6.22 23.26 6.52
C ARG A 265 7.24 22.40 7.26
N PRO A 266 8.43 22.17 6.70
CA PRO A 266 9.46 21.38 7.36
C PRO A 266 9.80 21.94 8.74
N VAL A 267 9.76 21.07 9.75
CA VAL A 267 10.11 21.43 11.13
C VAL A 267 11.61 21.36 11.35
N SER A 268 12.24 20.33 10.77
CA SER A 268 13.68 20.12 10.80
C SER A 268 14.11 19.30 9.59
N SER A 269 15.37 19.46 9.18
CA SER A 269 16.01 18.63 8.15
C SER A 269 17.18 17.88 8.76
N MET A 270 16.96 16.62 9.20
CA MET A 270 18.03 15.79 9.73
C MET A 270 18.89 15.23 8.60
N PRO A 271 20.22 15.18 8.73
CA PRO A 271 21.08 14.60 7.72
C PRO A 271 20.89 13.07 7.64
N PRO A 272 20.79 12.48 6.42
CA PRO A 272 20.74 11.04 6.26
C PRO A 272 22.10 10.40 6.48
N VAL A 273 22.10 9.15 6.93
CA VAL A 273 23.28 8.30 7.03
C VAL A 273 23.11 7.11 6.10
N THR A 274 23.96 6.99 5.08
CA THR A 274 23.90 5.89 4.10
C THR A 274 24.79 4.74 4.52
N ARG A 275 24.32 3.49 4.32
CA ARG A 275 25.08 2.25 4.51
C ARG A 275 24.81 1.30 3.34
N ASP A 276 25.87 0.73 2.80
CA ASP A 276 25.81 -0.30 1.78
C ASP A 276 26.10 -1.67 2.40
N LEU A 277 25.25 -2.64 2.10
CA LEU A 277 25.32 -4.01 2.61
C LEU A 277 25.44 -4.99 1.44
N SER A 278 26.38 -5.92 1.54
CA SER A 278 26.47 -7.04 0.62
C SER A 278 25.92 -8.28 1.33
N VAL A 279 24.79 -8.83 0.83
CA VAL A 279 24.08 -9.92 1.48
C VAL A 279 23.84 -11.06 0.48
N ALA A 280 23.95 -12.31 0.94
CA ALA A 280 23.49 -13.47 0.19
C ALA A 280 22.04 -13.72 0.55
N VAL A 281 21.17 -13.86 -0.47
CA VAL A 281 19.75 -14.14 -0.31
C VAL A 281 19.29 -15.18 -1.32
N ASP A 282 18.12 -15.78 -1.11
CA ASP A 282 17.54 -16.72 -2.05
C ASP A 282 17.19 -16.03 -3.38
N ALA A 283 17.14 -16.77 -4.48
CA ALA A 283 17.06 -16.20 -5.83
C ALA A 283 15.78 -15.41 -6.10
N ASP A 284 14.70 -15.70 -5.38
CA ASP A 284 13.37 -15.10 -5.51
C ASP A 284 13.14 -13.88 -4.58
N GLU A 285 14.11 -13.54 -3.71
CA GLU A 285 14.01 -12.35 -2.88
C GLU A 285 14.06 -11.06 -3.73
N ASP A 286 13.16 -10.12 -3.43
CA ASP A 286 13.04 -8.81 -4.08
C ASP A 286 13.10 -7.65 -3.05
N GLU A 287 12.95 -6.41 -3.51
CA GLU A 287 13.00 -5.24 -2.62
C GLU A 287 11.85 -5.24 -1.61
N GLU A 288 10.69 -5.75 -1.99
CA GLU A 288 9.51 -5.83 -1.13
C GLU A 288 9.73 -6.80 0.03
N THR A 289 10.28 -7.99 -0.25
CA THR A 289 10.59 -8.98 0.79
C THR A 289 11.74 -8.52 1.69
N ILE A 290 12.75 -7.86 1.14
CA ILE A 290 13.83 -7.25 1.91
C ILE A 290 13.28 -6.13 2.81
N GLY A 291 12.44 -5.25 2.28
CA GLY A 291 11.78 -4.18 3.03
C GLY A 291 10.96 -4.70 4.20
N ASP A 292 10.20 -5.77 4.00
CA ASP A 292 9.39 -6.38 5.06
C ASP A 292 10.26 -6.99 6.18
N ARG A 293 11.33 -7.70 5.83
CA ARG A 293 12.29 -8.23 6.81
C ARG A 293 12.97 -7.12 7.62
N VAL A 294 13.29 -6.01 6.97
CA VAL A 294 13.87 -4.84 7.65
C VAL A 294 12.87 -4.27 8.66
N ARG A 295 11.61 -4.09 8.27
CA ARG A 295 10.56 -3.61 9.19
C ARG A 295 10.38 -4.55 10.39
N GLU A 296 10.32 -5.85 10.13
CA GLU A 296 10.12 -6.86 11.17
C GLU A 296 11.30 -6.88 12.16
N ALA A 297 12.54 -6.81 11.66
CA ALA A 297 13.73 -6.82 12.49
C ALA A 297 13.92 -5.56 13.34
N LEU A 298 13.53 -4.41 12.80
CA LEU A 298 13.72 -3.13 13.47
C LEU A 298 12.52 -2.75 14.37
N GLY A 299 11.32 -3.26 14.11
CA GLY A 299 10.12 -2.88 14.87
C GLY A 299 9.90 -1.37 14.86
N SER A 300 9.82 -0.72 16.01
CA SER A 300 9.66 0.74 16.11
C SER A 300 10.77 1.53 15.44
N ASP A 301 12.01 1.00 15.46
CA ASP A 301 13.16 1.68 14.87
C ASP A 301 13.14 1.67 13.33
N ALA A 302 12.20 0.93 12.71
CA ALA A 302 12.00 0.97 11.26
C ALA A 302 11.59 2.37 10.76
N SER A 303 11.05 3.23 11.61
CA SER A 303 10.79 4.64 11.31
C SER A 303 12.06 5.43 10.93
N CYS A 304 13.24 4.99 11.37
CA CYS A 304 14.51 5.59 10.97
C CYS A 304 14.98 5.16 9.57
N VAL A 305 14.33 4.19 8.92
CA VAL A 305 14.70 3.75 7.57
C VAL A 305 13.95 4.57 6.53
N GLU A 306 14.68 5.43 5.82
CA GLU A 306 14.13 6.27 4.76
C GLU A 306 14.02 5.53 3.44
N GLU A 307 15.04 4.72 3.08
CA GLU A 307 15.10 3.97 1.83
C GLU A 307 15.88 2.67 2.03
N VAL A 308 15.40 1.60 1.39
CA VAL A 308 16.15 0.37 1.13
C VAL A 308 16.10 0.12 -0.36
N ARG A 309 17.29 0.14 -1.02
CA ARG A 309 17.37 0.01 -2.47
C ARG A 309 18.40 -1.04 -2.87
N VAL A 310 18.02 -1.94 -3.77
CA VAL A 310 18.95 -2.89 -4.40
C VAL A 310 19.74 -2.18 -5.50
N LEU A 311 21.05 -2.02 -5.29
CA LEU A 311 21.95 -1.40 -6.27
C LEU A 311 22.37 -2.39 -7.36
N SER A 312 22.56 -3.65 -6.98
CA SER A 312 22.90 -4.73 -7.92
C SER A 312 22.53 -6.10 -7.36
N ALA A 313 22.23 -7.03 -8.28
CA ALA A 313 21.96 -8.43 -7.99
C ALA A 313 22.90 -9.30 -8.84
N THR A 314 23.67 -10.18 -8.21
CA THR A 314 24.61 -11.05 -8.87
C THR A 314 24.40 -12.49 -8.41
N PRO A 315 24.10 -13.46 -9.29
CA PRO A 315 24.05 -14.87 -8.92
C PRO A 315 25.35 -15.29 -8.23
N CYS A 316 25.24 -16.04 -7.14
CA CYS A 316 26.41 -16.37 -6.32
C CYS A 316 27.44 -17.26 -7.05
N ASP A 317 27.03 -18.01 -8.07
CA ASP A 317 27.91 -18.78 -8.95
C ASP A 317 28.79 -17.89 -9.88
N ARG A 318 28.42 -16.61 -10.04
CA ARG A 318 29.19 -15.62 -10.81
C ARG A 318 30.09 -14.76 -9.93
N LEU A 319 30.07 -14.93 -8.62
CA LEU A 319 30.94 -14.21 -7.71
C LEU A 319 32.36 -14.78 -7.73
N PRO A 320 33.39 -13.94 -7.47
CA PRO A 320 34.72 -14.45 -7.13
C PRO A 320 34.65 -15.40 -5.94
N ALA A 321 35.37 -16.52 -5.98
CA ALA A 321 35.34 -17.54 -4.93
C ALA A 321 35.56 -16.98 -3.51
N ALA A 322 36.48 -16.00 -3.36
CA ALA A 322 36.73 -15.33 -2.09
C ALA A 322 35.52 -14.50 -1.60
N ALA A 323 34.71 -13.95 -2.48
CA ALA A 323 33.50 -13.21 -2.12
C ALA A 323 32.38 -14.16 -1.71
N ALA A 324 32.16 -15.23 -2.50
CA ALA A 324 31.18 -16.27 -2.18
C ALA A 324 31.48 -16.94 -0.82
N CYS A 325 32.75 -17.24 -0.55
CA CYS A 325 33.18 -17.78 0.73
C CYS A 325 32.92 -16.81 1.90
N ARG A 326 33.26 -15.53 1.75
CA ARG A 326 32.99 -14.52 2.79
C ARG A 326 31.51 -14.36 3.13
N LEU A 327 30.63 -14.53 2.16
CA LEU A 327 29.17 -14.49 2.36
C LEU A 327 28.62 -15.81 2.89
N GLY A 328 29.39 -16.89 2.87
CA GLY A 328 28.85 -18.24 3.10
C GLY A 328 27.72 -18.56 2.14
N ALA A 329 27.83 -18.12 0.88
CA ALA A 329 26.79 -18.25 -0.11
C ALA A 329 26.54 -19.69 -0.49
N ARG A 330 25.28 -20.09 -0.60
CA ARG A 330 24.84 -21.44 -1.00
C ARG A 330 24.47 -21.47 -2.46
N PRO A 331 24.52 -22.66 -3.11
CA PRO A 331 24.00 -22.85 -4.46
C PRO A 331 22.54 -22.37 -4.57
N GLY A 332 22.22 -21.66 -5.65
CA GLY A 332 20.88 -21.11 -5.88
C GLY A 332 20.61 -19.75 -5.23
N GLN A 333 21.55 -19.21 -4.47
CA GLN A 333 21.46 -17.85 -3.91
C GLN A 333 22.02 -16.80 -4.87
N LYS A 334 21.63 -15.53 -4.65
CA LYS A 334 22.23 -14.35 -5.26
C LYS A 334 22.79 -13.41 -4.20
N ASN A 335 23.84 -12.67 -4.56
CA ASN A 335 24.33 -11.55 -3.78
C ASN A 335 23.56 -10.29 -4.18
N LEU A 336 22.98 -9.62 -3.21
CA LEU A 336 22.45 -8.26 -3.36
C LEU A 336 23.43 -7.26 -2.72
N LEU A 337 23.73 -6.20 -3.46
CA LEU A 337 24.29 -4.99 -2.89
C LEU A 337 23.11 -4.06 -2.57
N VAL A 338 22.83 -3.92 -1.27
CA VAL A 338 21.68 -3.16 -0.77
C VAL A 338 22.17 -1.86 -0.15
N ARG A 339 21.62 -0.74 -0.58
CA ARG A 339 21.80 0.56 0.05
C ARG A 339 20.67 0.80 1.03
N VAL A 340 21.03 1.16 2.25
CA VAL A 340 20.09 1.61 3.28
C VAL A 340 20.38 3.07 3.60
N VAL A 341 19.37 3.91 3.48
CA VAL A 341 19.39 5.31 3.91
C VAL A 341 18.66 5.40 5.24
N LEU A 342 19.38 5.81 6.26
CA LEU A 342 18.86 5.96 7.62
C LEU A 342 18.73 7.45 7.93
N ARG A 343 17.56 7.87 8.38
CA ARG A 343 17.28 9.22 8.85
C ARG A 343 16.23 9.15 9.95
N ASP A 344 16.57 9.61 11.11
CA ASP A 344 15.57 9.89 12.13
C ASP A 344 14.84 11.19 11.80
N LEU A 345 13.53 11.28 12.09
CA LEU A 345 12.71 12.44 11.77
C LEU A 345 12.84 13.54 12.85
N GLU A 346 13.26 13.17 14.04
CA GLU A 346 13.26 14.03 15.24
C GLU A 346 14.68 14.42 15.69
N GLU A 347 15.68 13.52 15.49
CA GLU A 347 17.04 13.77 15.93
C GLU A 347 18.10 13.35 14.90
N THR A 348 19.32 13.83 15.08
CA THR A 348 20.45 13.45 14.22
C THR A 348 21.01 12.09 14.64
N LEU A 349 20.96 11.11 13.73
CA LEU A 349 21.57 9.80 13.95
C LEU A 349 23.09 9.89 14.10
N THR A 350 23.62 9.37 15.20
CA THR A 350 25.07 9.17 15.33
C THR A 350 25.55 8.03 14.45
N SER A 351 26.84 8.03 14.08
CA SER A 351 27.44 6.90 13.35
C SER A 351 27.30 5.56 14.09
N ALA A 352 27.35 5.59 15.42
CA ALA A 352 27.19 4.39 16.24
C ALA A 352 25.75 3.85 16.19
N ALA A 353 24.74 4.71 16.32
CA ALA A 353 23.33 4.33 16.18
C ALA A 353 23.03 3.79 14.77
N ALA A 354 23.50 4.49 13.73
CA ALA A 354 23.34 4.04 12.35
C ALA A 354 24.02 2.67 12.08
N ASN A 355 25.17 2.42 12.69
CA ASN A 355 25.84 1.11 12.58
C ASN A 355 25.05 0.01 13.31
N ALA A 356 24.49 0.29 14.49
CA ALA A 356 23.65 -0.67 15.21
C ALA A 356 22.39 -1.06 14.40
N LEU A 357 21.73 -0.10 13.78
CA LEU A 357 20.61 -0.36 12.87
C LEU A 357 21.05 -1.19 11.66
N ARG A 358 22.16 -0.82 11.01
CA ARG A 358 22.75 -1.59 9.90
C ARG A 358 23.00 -3.05 10.28
N ASP A 359 23.57 -3.30 11.45
CA ASP A 359 23.93 -4.65 11.89
C ASP A 359 22.68 -5.50 12.14
N ARG A 360 21.61 -4.93 12.66
CA ARG A 360 20.31 -5.59 12.81
C ARG A 360 19.68 -5.90 11.45
N ILE A 361 19.72 -4.95 10.52
CA ILE A 361 19.24 -5.14 9.14
C ILE A 361 20.02 -6.27 8.47
N TYR A 362 21.35 -6.24 8.54
CA TYR A 362 22.20 -7.27 7.97
C TYR A 362 21.83 -8.67 8.52
N ALA A 363 21.72 -8.79 9.84
CA ALA A 363 21.36 -10.07 10.48
C ALA A 363 19.99 -10.63 10.04
N ALA A 364 19.04 -9.76 9.73
CA ALA A 364 17.71 -10.15 9.30
C ALA A 364 17.62 -10.51 7.81
N VAL A 365 18.40 -9.82 6.98
CA VAL A 365 18.32 -9.95 5.52
C VAL A 365 19.27 -11.03 5.00
N HIS A 366 20.46 -11.14 5.58
CA HIS A 366 21.48 -12.06 5.11
C HIS A 366 21.13 -13.51 5.43
N GLN A 367 21.15 -14.36 4.40
CA GLN A 367 20.80 -15.79 4.46
C GLN A 367 22.01 -16.74 4.20
N GLY A 368 23.19 -16.17 3.98
CA GLY A 368 24.42 -16.96 3.87
C GLY A 368 24.84 -17.56 5.22
N ALA A 369 25.76 -18.51 5.18
CA ALA A 369 26.25 -19.21 6.38
C ALA A 369 27.24 -18.36 7.21
N GLU A 370 27.84 -17.35 6.60
CA GLU A 370 28.89 -16.52 7.25
C GLU A 370 28.36 -15.09 7.51
N HIS A 371 28.30 -14.72 8.78
CA HIS A 371 27.84 -13.39 9.22
C HIS A 371 29.03 -12.47 9.50
N GLN A 372 29.52 -11.76 8.49
CA GLN A 372 30.74 -10.94 8.59
C GLN A 372 30.64 -9.75 9.57
N TRP A 373 29.47 -9.16 9.73
CA TRP A 373 29.30 -7.94 10.52
C TRP A 373 29.05 -8.22 12.01
N ALA A 374 28.56 -9.40 12.37
CA ALA A 374 28.31 -9.79 13.75
C ALA A 374 29.59 -10.13 14.54
N GLY A 375 30.72 -10.23 13.88
CA GLY A 375 31.99 -10.73 14.49
C GLY A 375 33.08 -9.69 14.72
N ARG A 376 32.91 -8.43 14.31
CA ARG A 376 33.88 -7.37 14.57
C ARG A 376 33.42 -6.51 15.74
N ARG A 377 33.75 -6.97 16.95
CA ARG A 377 33.86 -6.14 18.15
C ARG A 377 35.19 -5.45 18.18
#